data_2cbb041b21bf740d5cca1eaf700834cd
#
_entry.id   2cbb041b21bf740d5cca1eaf700834cd
#
_cell.length_a   1.000
_cell.length_b   1.000
_cell.length_c   1.000
_cell.angle_alpha   90.00
_cell.angle_beta   90.00
_cell.angle_gamma   90.00
#
_symmetry.space_group_name_H-M   'P 1'
#
loop_
_entity.id
_entity.type
_entity.pdbx_description
1 polymer ?
#
loop_
_entity_poly.entity_id
_entity_poly.type
_entity_poly.pdbx_seq_one_letter_code
_entity_poly.pdbx_strand_id
1 'polypeptide(L)'
;MGAKIIWDAPGEHLYETGVDQGVLYEIENGKYVSGVAWNGLTAVNEKPSGADASPFYANNKQYLNLIAAEKYEATIEAYTCPDQFYKHDGYGELATGVRIGQQARTPFGLCYRSLIGNDEAGDSYGYTLHMIYGAQASPSEKNHSTVNESPEAVTLSWDLSTTPINVTGHRATASLSIDSIAVDKGKLARLEAILYGVDAVAFDSSKTYKAGDAVTQTSKTYVAKTDIVAGEFSADDWYEINEEGPRMPLPDEIATIFA
;
A
#
# COMPACT_ATOMS: atom_id res chain seq x y z
N MET A 1 -28.87 30.18 1.40
CA MET A 1 -28.00 30.61 0.29
C MET A 1 -26.84 29.62 0.27
N GLY A 2 -26.53 29.00 -0.89
CA GLY A 2 -25.35 28.17 -1.02
C GLY A 2 -24.06 29.02 -0.91
N ALA A 3 -23.00 28.46 -0.33
CA ALA A 3 -21.71 29.13 -0.30
C ALA A 3 -21.19 29.28 -1.74
N LYS A 4 -20.52 30.41 -2.03
CA LYS A 4 -19.87 30.64 -3.32
C LYS A 4 -18.69 29.69 -3.45
N ILE A 5 -18.56 29.04 -4.60
CA ILE A 5 -17.38 28.23 -4.93
C ILE A 5 -16.18 29.17 -5.07
N ILE A 6 -15.11 28.83 -4.40
CA ILE A 6 -13.80 29.51 -4.48
C ILE A 6 -12.84 28.51 -5.11
N TRP A 7 -11.96 28.98 -6.00
CA TRP A 7 -10.91 28.17 -6.65
C TRP A 7 -9.56 28.74 -6.25
N ASP A 8 -8.55 27.86 -6.23
CA ASP A 8 -7.15 28.22 -6.08
C ASP A 8 -6.87 29.08 -4.82
N ALA A 9 -7.52 28.73 -3.69
CA ALA A 9 -7.19 29.37 -2.42
C ALA A 9 -5.79 28.95 -1.95
N PRO A 10 -5.02 29.81 -1.26
CA PRO A 10 -3.74 29.44 -0.68
C PRO A 10 -3.88 28.22 0.22
N GLY A 11 -2.96 27.25 0.10
CA GLY A 11 -2.99 25.97 0.80
C GLY A 11 -3.83 24.87 0.10
N GLU A 12 -4.60 25.22 -0.93
CA GLU A 12 -5.46 24.28 -1.67
C GLU A 12 -4.86 23.83 -3.02
N HIS A 13 -3.64 24.27 -3.37
CA HIS A 13 -2.93 23.82 -4.56
C HIS A 13 -2.26 22.46 -4.30
N LEU A 14 -3.07 21.39 -4.26
CA LEU A 14 -2.61 20.05 -3.97
C LEU A 14 -1.96 19.42 -5.21
N TYR A 15 -0.90 18.66 -4.99
CA TYR A 15 -0.25 17.82 -5.99
C TYR A 15 0.22 16.51 -5.37
N GLU A 16 0.32 15.48 -6.18
CA GLU A 16 0.84 14.19 -5.78
C GLU A 16 2.20 13.96 -6.42
N THR A 17 3.14 13.42 -5.68
CA THR A 17 4.52 13.20 -6.13
C THR A 17 5.17 12.05 -5.38
N GLY A 18 6.26 11.53 -5.93
CA GLY A 18 7.11 10.54 -5.30
C GLY A 18 6.42 9.20 -5.04
N VAL A 19 7.23 8.21 -4.79
CA VAL A 19 6.82 6.90 -4.30
C VAL A 19 7.84 6.45 -3.27
N ASP A 20 7.36 5.97 -2.11
CA ASP A 20 8.23 5.45 -1.07
C ASP A 20 7.57 4.32 -0.26
N GLN A 21 8.28 3.81 0.73
CA GLN A 21 7.81 2.79 1.67
C GLN A 21 7.14 1.59 1.02
N GLY A 22 7.68 1.13 -0.13
CA GLY A 22 7.22 -0.11 -0.76
C GLY A 22 7.43 -1.32 0.15
N VAL A 23 6.41 -2.15 0.28
CA VAL A 23 6.46 -3.41 1.04
C VAL A 23 5.81 -4.53 0.24
N LEU A 24 6.54 -5.62 0.09
CA LEU A 24 6.07 -6.89 -0.46
C LEU A 24 5.49 -7.74 0.67
N TYR A 25 4.30 -8.32 0.47
CA TYR A 25 3.70 -9.29 1.39
C TYR A 25 3.48 -10.63 0.70
N GLU A 26 3.87 -11.70 1.36
CA GLU A 26 3.60 -13.06 0.91
C GLU A 26 2.16 -13.45 1.23
N ILE A 27 1.58 -14.35 0.43
CA ILE A 27 0.23 -14.86 0.69
C ILE A 27 0.34 -16.27 1.29
N GLU A 28 -0.11 -16.41 2.54
CA GLU A 28 -0.22 -17.68 3.24
C GLU A 28 -1.64 -17.88 3.76
N ASN A 29 -2.29 -18.98 3.36
CA ASN A 29 -3.66 -19.29 3.77
C ASN A 29 -4.67 -18.15 3.55
N GLY A 30 -4.50 -17.39 2.46
CA GLY A 30 -5.37 -16.26 2.11
C GLY A 30 -5.10 -14.97 2.90
N LYS A 31 -4.05 -14.93 3.71
CA LYS A 31 -3.58 -13.75 4.44
C LYS A 31 -2.28 -13.23 3.84
N TYR A 32 -2.10 -11.93 3.91
CA TYR A 32 -0.90 -11.23 3.44
C TYR A 32 0.03 -11.02 4.62
N VAL A 33 1.08 -11.81 4.71
CA VAL A 33 2.00 -11.90 5.85
C VAL A 33 3.45 -11.64 5.43
N SER A 34 4.36 -11.64 6.40
CA SER A 34 5.81 -11.58 6.14
C SER A 34 6.22 -10.38 5.31
N GLY A 35 5.77 -9.18 5.71
CA GLY A 35 6.10 -7.92 5.03
C GLY A 35 7.60 -7.70 4.92
N VAL A 36 8.08 -7.45 3.68
CA VAL A 36 9.49 -7.18 3.38
C VAL A 36 9.62 -5.87 2.63
N ALA A 37 10.49 -4.98 3.09
CA ALA A 37 10.72 -3.69 2.47
C ALA A 37 11.23 -3.84 1.03
N TRP A 38 10.59 -3.13 0.09
CA TRP A 38 11.05 -3.01 -1.29
C TRP A 38 11.93 -1.78 -1.45
N ASN A 39 13.22 -1.95 -1.28
CA ASN A 39 14.18 -0.88 -1.46
C ASN A 39 14.42 -0.59 -2.95
N GLY A 40 14.67 0.68 -3.28
CA GLY A 40 15.00 1.10 -4.65
C GLY A 40 13.78 1.17 -5.58
N LEU A 41 12.56 1.23 -5.04
CA LEU A 41 11.33 1.50 -5.79
C LEU A 41 11.41 2.89 -6.42
N THR A 42 11.19 2.98 -7.75
CA THR A 42 11.25 4.24 -8.50
C THR A 42 9.89 4.69 -9.00
N ALA A 43 9.00 3.75 -9.33
CA ALA A 43 7.63 4.06 -9.74
C ALA A 43 6.70 2.87 -9.51
N VAL A 44 5.43 3.16 -9.27
CA VAL A 44 4.31 2.24 -9.42
C VAL A 44 3.29 2.92 -10.32
N ASN A 45 3.12 2.40 -11.52
CA ASN A 45 2.22 2.96 -12.53
C ASN A 45 0.94 2.12 -12.55
N GLU A 46 -0.15 2.66 -12.01
CA GLU A 46 -1.46 2.02 -12.05
C GLU A 46 -2.07 2.13 -13.45
N LYS A 47 -2.55 1.01 -13.98
CA LYS A 47 -3.11 0.88 -15.33
C LYS A 47 -4.46 0.16 -15.29
N PRO A 48 -5.51 0.75 -14.70
CA PRO A 48 -6.84 0.14 -14.74
C PRO A 48 -7.29 -0.03 -16.19
N SER A 49 -7.89 -1.17 -16.52
CA SER A 49 -8.36 -1.50 -17.87
C SER A 49 -9.75 -2.15 -17.80
N GLY A 50 -10.40 -2.28 -18.94
CA GLY A 50 -11.78 -2.77 -19.01
C GLY A 50 -12.80 -1.67 -18.73
N ALA A 51 -13.93 -2.02 -18.12
CA ALA A 51 -15.08 -1.14 -17.93
C ALA A 51 -15.62 -0.52 -19.24
N ASP A 52 -15.27 -1.10 -20.40
CA ASP A 52 -15.76 -0.64 -21.69
C ASP A 52 -17.26 -0.86 -21.81
N ALA A 53 -17.92 0.19 -22.29
CA ALA A 53 -19.35 0.17 -22.49
C ALA A 53 -19.68 -0.43 -23.86
N SER A 54 -20.46 -1.51 -23.87
CA SER A 54 -20.96 -2.15 -25.08
C SER A 54 -22.43 -1.80 -25.27
N PRO A 55 -22.77 -0.93 -26.25
CA PRO A 55 -24.15 -0.57 -26.54
C PRO A 55 -24.88 -1.70 -27.31
N PHE A 56 -26.08 -2.02 -26.88
CA PHE A 56 -26.99 -2.93 -27.55
C PHE A 56 -28.16 -2.16 -28.13
N TYR A 57 -28.52 -2.49 -29.38
CA TYR A 57 -29.55 -1.79 -30.15
C TYR A 57 -30.76 -2.70 -30.38
N ALA A 58 -31.97 -2.14 -30.16
CA ALA A 58 -33.24 -2.75 -30.54
C ALA A 58 -34.21 -1.67 -31.08
N ASN A 59 -35.06 -2.03 -32.03
CA ASN A 59 -36.02 -1.10 -32.66
C ASN A 59 -35.37 0.20 -33.17
N ASN A 60 -34.14 0.09 -33.75
CA ASN A 60 -33.35 1.20 -34.28
C ASN A 60 -32.95 2.26 -33.23
N LYS A 61 -32.91 1.88 -31.94
CA LYS A 61 -32.47 2.73 -30.82
C LYS A 61 -31.50 1.97 -29.95
N GLN A 62 -30.59 2.70 -29.30
CA GLN A 62 -29.78 2.11 -28.23
C GLN A 62 -30.73 1.65 -27.12
N TYR A 63 -30.80 0.35 -26.88
CA TYR A 63 -31.69 -0.29 -25.92
C TYR A 63 -31.09 -0.33 -24.53
N LEU A 64 -29.80 -0.71 -24.43
CA LEU A 64 -29.05 -0.74 -23.18
C LEU A 64 -27.55 -0.62 -23.47
N ASN A 65 -26.80 -0.34 -22.40
CA ASN A 65 -25.35 -0.30 -22.41
C ASN A 65 -24.83 -1.22 -21.32
N LEU A 66 -24.08 -2.27 -21.68
CA LEU A 66 -23.44 -3.16 -20.71
C LEU A 66 -21.99 -2.70 -20.52
N ILE A 67 -21.61 -2.60 -19.24
CA ILE A 67 -20.25 -2.23 -18.86
C ILE A 67 -19.55 -3.50 -18.38
N ALA A 68 -18.39 -3.82 -18.97
CA ALA A 68 -17.55 -4.92 -18.55
C ALA A 68 -16.97 -4.68 -17.14
N ALA A 69 -16.51 -5.74 -16.49
CA ALA A 69 -15.79 -5.59 -15.22
C ALA A 69 -14.45 -4.90 -15.45
N GLU A 70 -14.12 -3.97 -14.59
CA GLU A 70 -12.80 -3.35 -14.53
C GLU A 70 -11.75 -4.37 -14.08
N LYS A 71 -10.58 -4.29 -14.70
CA LYS A 71 -9.38 -5.02 -14.29
C LYS A 71 -8.37 -4.02 -13.78
N TYR A 72 -7.82 -4.29 -12.61
CA TYR A 72 -6.74 -3.48 -12.09
C TYR A 72 -5.40 -4.13 -12.45
N GLU A 73 -4.57 -3.37 -13.12
CA GLU A 73 -3.22 -3.73 -13.56
C GLU A 73 -2.26 -2.64 -13.11
N ALA A 74 -0.99 -2.95 -12.93
CA ALA A 74 0.02 -1.98 -12.57
C ALA A 74 1.39 -2.37 -13.12
N THR A 75 2.33 -1.43 -13.18
CA THR A 75 3.74 -1.70 -13.46
C THR A 75 4.58 -1.19 -12.31
N ILE A 76 5.42 -2.05 -11.73
CA ILE A 76 6.43 -1.66 -10.74
C ILE A 76 7.73 -1.37 -11.48
N GLU A 77 8.38 -0.26 -11.14
CA GLU A 77 9.74 0.05 -11.58
C GLU A 77 10.65 0.23 -10.36
N ALA A 78 11.83 -0.37 -10.41
CA ALA A 78 12.77 -0.30 -9.30
C ALA A 78 14.21 -0.57 -9.75
N TYR A 79 15.18 -0.08 -8.98
CA TYR A 79 16.59 -0.43 -9.20
C TYR A 79 16.95 -1.82 -8.67
N THR A 80 16.17 -2.34 -7.74
CA THR A 80 16.37 -3.67 -7.14
C THR A 80 15.05 -4.27 -6.68
N CYS A 81 15.04 -5.54 -6.32
CA CYS A 81 13.92 -6.19 -5.67
C CYS A 81 14.38 -6.99 -4.46
N PRO A 82 13.53 -7.20 -3.46
CA PRO A 82 13.84 -8.05 -2.33
C PRO A 82 14.01 -9.52 -2.76
N ASP A 83 14.82 -10.28 -2.03
CA ASP A 83 15.08 -11.69 -2.36
C ASP A 83 13.80 -12.53 -2.39
N GLN A 84 12.85 -12.23 -1.55
CA GLN A 84 11.53 -12.88 -1.50
C GLN A 84 10.74 -12.71 -2.79
N PHE A 85 11.01 -11.65 -3.57
CA PHE A 85 10.30 -11.39 -4.81
C PHE A 85 10.65 -12.37 -5.95
N TYR A 86 11.82 -12.99 -5.92
CA TYR A 86 12.23 -13.86 -7.01
C TYR A 86 11.26 -15.02 -7.27
N LYS A 87 10.64 -15.59 -6.25
CA LYS A 87 9.60 -16.63 -6.43
C LYS A 87 8.34 -16.10 -7.11
N HIS A 88 8.03 -14.81 -6.93
CA HIS A 88 6.91 -14.14 -7.60
C HIS A 88 7.25 -13.77 -9.04
N ASP A 89 8.55 -13.57 -9.35
CA ASP A 89 9.07 -13.33 -10.70
C ASP A 89 9.41 -14.62 -11.47
N GLY A 90 9.04 -15.79 -10.95
CA GLY A 90 9.22 -17.08 -11.62
C GLY A 90 10.65 -17.64 -11.52
N TYR A 91 11.32 -17.39 -10.42
CA TYR A 91 12.59 -18.04 -10.10
C TYR A 91 12.41 -19.03 -8.94
N GLY A 92 13.13 -20.14 -9.03
CA GLY A 92 13.33 -21.10 -7.93
C GLY A 92 14.76 -21.08 -7.43
N GLU A 93 14.98 -21.38 -6.17
CA GLU A 93 16.29 -21.48 -5.56
C GLU A 93 16.74 -22.95 -5.51
N LEU A 94 17.91 -23.24 -6.07
CA LEU A 94 18.56 -24.55 -5.99
C LEU A 94 19.52 -24.66 -4.81
N ALA A 95 20.16 -23.56 -4.48
CA ALA A 95 21.05 -23.36 -3.33
C ALA A 95 21.14 -21.86 -3.08
N THR A 96 21.60 -21.46 -1.89
CA THR A 96 21.75 -20.05 -1.53
C THR A 96 22.47 -19.26 -2.62
N GLY A 97 21.76 -18.29 -3.22
CA GLY A 97 22.27 -17.46 -4.31
C GLY A 97 22.28 -18.13 -5.70
N VAL A 98 21.84 -19.39 -5.84
CA VAL A 98 21.75 -20.11 -7.13
C VAL A 98 20.30 -20.25 -7.54
N ARG A 99 19.89 -19.54 -8.57
CA ARG A 99 18.50 -19.45 -9.00
C ARG A 99 18.30 -20.02 -10.40
N ILE A 100 17.16 -20.69 -10.60
CA ILE A 100 16.69 -21.16 -11.91
C ILE A 100 15.44 -20.37 -12.30
N GLY A 101 15.34 -19.96 -13.55
CA GLY A 101 14.16 -19.27 -14.11
C GLY A 101 13.08 -20.24 -14.58
N GLN A 102 12.00 -19.67 -15.15
CA GLN A 102 10.87 -20.40 -15.77
C GLN A 102 10.09 -21.29 -14.79
N GLN A 103 10.04 -20.87 -13.51
CA GLN A 103 9.27 -21.54 -12.49
C GLN A 103 7.86 -20.93 -12.36
N ALA A 104 6.97 -21.64 -11.65
CA ALA A 104 5.65 -21.13 -11.36
C ALA A 104 5.73 -19.84 -10.53
N ARG A 105 4.97 -18.81 -10.95
CA ARG A 105 4.85 -17.55 -10.23
C ARG A 105 3.77 -17.65 -9.17
N THR A 106 4.01 -17.06 -8.02
CA THR A 106 3.03 -17.00 -6.93
C THR A 106 2.49 -15.57 -6.80
N PRO A 107 1.21 -15.39 -6.45
CA PRO A 107 0.66 -14.07 -6.18
C PRO A 107 1.25 -13.49 -4.89
N PHE A 108 1.15 -12.16 -4.74
CA PHE A 108 1.64 -11.41 -3.60
C PHE A 108 0.78 -10.17 -3.34
N GLY A 109 1.02 -9.48 -2.23
CA GLY A 109 0.50 -8.16 -1.92
C GLY A 109 1.58 -7.11 -2.02
N LEU A 110 1.22 -5.91 -2.43
CA LEU A 110 2.11 -4.76 -2.46
C LEU A 110 1.45 -3.60 -1.72
N CYS A 111 2.19 -2.98 -0.81
CA CYS A 111 1.84 -1.70 -0.23
C CYS A 111 2.92 -0.69 -0.58
N TYR A 112 2.54 0.54 -0.88
CA TYR A 112 3.45 1.66 -1.12
C TYR A 112 2.74 2.97 -0.79
N ARG A 113 3.50 4.06 -0.79
CA ARG A 113 3.00 5.37 -0.45
C ARG A 113 3.39 6.37 -1.54
N SER A 114 2.45 7.26 -1.92
CA SER A 114 2.72 8.47 -2.68
C SER A 114 2.58 9.69 -1.77
N LEU A 115 3.40 10.73 -1.99
CA LEU A 115 3.41 11.93 -1.18
C LEU A 115 2.40 12.95 -1.73
N ILE A 116 1.68 13.61 -0.83
CA ILE A 116 0.81 14.73 -1.15
C ILE A 116 1.48 16.01 -0.68
N GLY A 117 1.66 16.94 -1.61
CA GLY A 117 2.18 18.26 -1.31
C GLY A 117 1.16 19.36 -1.57
N ASN A 118 1.44 20.55 -1.03
CA ASN A 118 0.72 21.76 -1.35
C ASN A 118 1.67 22.97 -1.45
N ASP A 119 1.15 24.12 -1.85
CA ASP A 119 1.88 25.36 -2.02
C ASP A 119 2.43 25.97 -0.72
N GLU A 120 1.96 25.53 0.46
CA GLU A 120 2.41 26.04 1.76
C GLU A 120 3.38 25.08 2.48
N ALA A 121 3.07 23.77 2.51
CA ALA A 121 3.85 22.77 3.25
C ALA A 121 4.83 21.99 2.35
N GLY A 122 4.83 22.23 1.04
CA GLY A 122 5.60 21.42 0.10
C GLY A 122 5.15 19.97 0.10
N ASP A 123 6.09 19.04 -0.05
CA ASP A 123 5.85 17.59 -0.11
C ASP A 123 5.62 16.92 1.26
N SER A 124 5.63 17.70 2.33
CA SER A 124 5.37 17.21 3.71
C SER A 124 3.92 17.38 4.17
N TYR A 125 3.01 17.74 3.29
CA TYR A 125 1.61 17.99 3.64
C TYR A 125 0.87 16.70 4.05
N GLY A 126 1.08 15.60 3.32
CA GLY A 126 0.47 14.31 3.59
C GLY A 126 0.95 13.22 2.64
N TYR A 127 0.26 12.10 2.62
CA TYR A 127 0.52 11.00 1.70
C TYR A 127 -0.75 10.17 1.47
N THR A 128 -0.76 9.44 0.35
CA THR A 128 -1.73 8.38 0.10
C THR A 128 -1.04 7.04 0.28
N LEU A 129 -1.64 6.18 1.09
CA LEU A 129 -1.22 4.80 1.28
C LEU A 129 -1.98 3.94 0.27
N HIS A 130 -1.26 3.19 -0.55
CA HIS A 130 -1.82 2.31 -1.58
C HIS A 130 -1.57 0.85 -1.22
N MET A 131 -2.57 0.00 -1.44
CA MET A 131 -2.47 -1.44 -1.26
C MET A 131 -2.99 -2.16 -2.49
N ILE A 132 -2.19 -3.07 -3.04
CA ILE A 132 -2.54 -3.91 -4.18
C ILE A 132 -2.66 -5.35 -3.70
N TYR A 133 -3.83 -5.94 -3.89
CA TYR A 133 -4.16 -7.30 -3.50
C TYR A 133 -4.09 -8.26 -4.68
N GLY A 134 -3.67 -9.51 -4.43
CA GLY A 134 -3.65 -10.57 -5.43
C GLY A 134 -2.81 -10.25 -6.66
N ALA A 135 -1.74 -9.47 -6.51
CA ALA A 135 -0.84 -9.12 -7.59
C ALA A 135 -0.04 -10.32 -8.06
N GLN A 136 0.13 -10.48 -9.36
CA GLN A 136 0.96 -11.49 -9.99
C GLN A 136 1.85 -10.84 -11.04
N ALA A 137 3.16 -11.00 -10.92
CA ALA A 137 4.12 -10.47 -11.88
C ALA A 137 4.09 -11.25 -13.19
N SER A 138 4.08 -10.53 -14.31
CA SER A 138 4.25 -11.08 -15.65
C SER A 138 5.73 -11.17 -16.01
N PRO A 139 6.12 -12.04 -16.98
CA PRO A 139 7.48 -12.02 -17.53
C PRO A 139 7.81 -10.66 -18.10
N SER A 140 8.91 -10.06 -17.66
CA SER A 140 9.35 -8.74 -18.08
C SER A 140 10.75 -8.79 -18.70
N GLU A 141 11.04 -7.87 -19.61
CA GLU A 141 12.37 -7.69 -20.19
C GLU A 141 13.33 -7.17 -19.11
N LYS A 142 14.53 -7.75 -19.05
CA LYS A 142 15.63 -7.26 -18.22
C LYS A 142 16.79 -6.90 -19.12
N ASN A 143 17.13 -5.62 -19.18
CA ASN A 143 18.23 -5.14 -19.99
C ASN A 143 19.53 -5.11 -19.16
N HIS A 144 20.57 -5.73 -19.66
CA HIS A 144 21.91 -5.69 -19.08
C HIS A 144 22.84 -5.04 -20.10
N SER A 145 23.24 -3.80 -19.85
CA SER A 145 24.14 -3.02 -20.71
C SER A 145 25.52 -2.86 -20.11
N THR A 146 26.52 -2.60 -20.96
CA THR A 146 27.85 -2.30 -20.49
C THR A 146 27.91 -0.90 -19.86
N VAL A 147 28.78 -0.71 -18.87
CA VAL A 147 29.04 0.60 -18.27
C VAL A 147 29.89 1.42 -19.26
N ASN A 148 29.46 2.68 -19.47
CA ASN A 148 30.15 3.68 -20.29
C ASN A 148 30.67 4.85 -19.42
N GLU A 149 31.09 5.94 -20.04
CA GLU A 149 31.57 7.16 -19.34
C GLU A 149 30.50 7.87 -18.49
N SER A 150 29.21 7.56 -18.76
CA SER A 150 28.06 8.06 -17.97
C SER A 150 27.29 6.86 -17.43
N PRO A 151 27.70 6.25 -16.31
CA PRO A 151 27.06 5.07 -15.77
C PRO A 151 25.64 5.42 -15.28
N GLU A 152 24.67 4.65 -15.77
CA GLU A 152 23.29 4.72 -15.32
C GLU A 152 22.89 3.42 -14.62
N ALA A 153 22.07 3.53 -13.57
CA ALA A 153 21.52 2.36 -12.92
C ALA A 153 20.49 1.68 -13.84
N VAL A 154 20.55 0.36 -13.92
CA VAL A 154 19.53 -0.42 -14.64
C VAL A 154 18.21 -0.33 -13.87
N THR A 155 17.15 0.13 -14.53
CA THR A 155 15.80 0.08 -13.99
C THR A 155 15.16 -1.24 -14.38
N LEU A 156 14.71 -1.98 -13.40
CA LEU A 156 13.94 -3.20 -13.57
C LEU A 156 12.46 -2.83 -13.61
N SER A 157 11.67 -3.52 -14.43
CA SER A 157 10.23 -3.27 -14.58
C SER A 157 9.48 -4.59 -14.56
N TRP A 158 8.31 -4.61 -13.90
CA TRP A 158 7.42 -5.77 -13.84
C TRP A 158 5.98 -5.33 -14.02
N ASP A 159 5.34 -5.86 -15.05
CA ASP A 159 3.90 -5.70 -15.21
C ASP A 159 3.16 -6.65 -14.26
N LEU A 160 2.14 -6.13 -13.60
CA LEU A 160 1.28 -6.84 -12.67
C LEU A 160 -0.12 -7.01 -13.23
N SER A 161 -0.61 -8.22 -13.19
CA SER A 161 -2.05 -8.50 -13.22
C SER A 161 -2.55 -8.78 -11.81
N THR A 162 -3.85 -8.59 -11.58
CA THR A 162 -4.41 -8.78 -10.24
C THR A 162 -5.61 -9.71 -10.23
N THR A 163 -5.83 -10.38 -9.10
CA THR A 163 -7.05 -11.11 -8.80
C THR A 163 -7.78 -10.39 -7.67
N PRO A 164 -8.96 -9.78 -7.96
CA PRO A 164 -9.72 -9.06 -6.93
C PRO A 164 -10.15 -9.96 -5.77
N ILE A 165 -10.17 -9.39 -4.57
CA ILE A 165 -10.65 -10.04 -3.34
C ILE A 165 -12.02 -9.50 -2.96
N ASN A 166 -12.83 -10.33 -2.29
CA ASN A 166 -14.17 -9.94 -1.86
C ASN A 166 -14.13 -8.90 -0.74
N VAL A 167 -15.07 -7.95 -0.79
CA VAL A 167 -15.27 -6.91 0.22
C VAL A 167 -16.74 -6.89 0.61
N THR A 168 -17.04 -6.92 1.90
CA THR A 168 -18.41 -6.94 2.41
C THR A 168 -19.16 -5.65 2.03
N GLY A 169 -20.30 -5.82 1.35
CA GLY A 169 -21.13 -4.68 0.91
C GLY A 169 -20.61 -3.91 -0.32
N HIS A 170 -19.51 -4.32 -0.90
CA HIS A 170 -18.90 -3.71 -2.09
C HIS A 170 -18.59 -4.75 -3.17
N ARG A 171 -18.20 -4.29 -4.36
CA ARG A 171 -17.64 -5.17 -5.39
C ARG A 171 -16.26 -5.65 -4.94
N ALA A 172 -15.86 -6.82 -5.43
CA ALA A 172 -14.50 -7.30 -5.25
C ALA A 172 -13.49 -6.28 -5.80
N THR A 173 -12.41 -6.04 -5.07
CA THR A 173 -11.37 -5.07 -5.42
C THR A 173 -9.98 -5.69 -5.38
N ALA A 174 -9.07 -5.15 -6.17
CA ALA A 174 -7.65 -5.46 -6.11
C ALA A 174 -6.82 -4.27 -5.63
N SER A 175 -7.43 -3.11 -5.43
CA SER A 175 -6.75 -1.91 -4.94
C SER A 175 -7.52 -1.25 -3.82
N LEU A 176 -6.80 -0.63 -2.89
CA LEU A 176 -7.33 0.18 -1.81
C LEU A 176 -6.37 1.35 -1.58
N SER A 177 -6.90 2.55 -1.40
CA SER A 177 -6.12 3.74 -1.08
C SER A 177 -6.66 4.41 0.18
N ILE A 178 -5.76 5.01 0.96
CA ILE A 178 -6.08 5.73 2.20
C ILE A 178 -5.36 7.07 2.17
N ASP A 179 -6.13 8.14 2.27
CA ASP A 179 -5.62 9.51 2.37
C ASP A 179 -5.29 9.84 3.84
N SER A 180 -4.01 10.06 4.14
CA SER A 180 -3.53 10.35 5.50
C SER A 180 -4.08 11.66 6.08
N ILE A 181 -4.54 12.57 5.22
CA ILE A 181 -5.07 13.87 5.64
C ILE A 181 -6.53 13.73 6.07
N ALA A 182 -7.28 12.83 5.42
CA ALA A 182 -8.71 12.68 5.62
C ALA A 182 -9.08 11.76 6.79
N VAL A 183 -8.16 10.87 7.22
CA VAL A 183 -8.43 9.86 8.24
C VAL A 183 -7.93 10.27 9.63
N ASP A 184 -8.45 9.62 10.67
CA ASP A 184 -7.98 9.79 12.04
C ASP A 184 -6.52 9.31 12.18
N LYS A 185 -5.67 10.15 12.77
CA LYS A 185 -4.22 9.90 12.89
C LYS A 185 -3.89 8.68 13.76
N GLY A 186 -4.63 8.46 14.84
CA GLY A 186 -4.41 7.32 15.73
C GLY A 186 -4.80 6.00 15.05
N LYS A 187 -5.90 6.00 14.30
CA LYS A 187 -6.33 4.83 13.50
C LYS A 187 -5.36 4.55 12.36
N LEU A 188 -4.86 5.58 11.69
CA LEU A 188 -3.85 5.46 10.64
C LEU A 188 -2.56 4.87 11.21
N ALA A 189 -2.07 5.39 12.34
CA ALA A 189 -0.88 4.87 12.99
C ALA A 189 -1.03 3.41 13.45
N ARG A 190 -2.25 3.02 13.91
CA ARG A 190 -2.57 1.61 14.17
C ARG A 190 -2.43 0.75 12.92
N LEU A 191 -2.96 1.22 11.79
CA LEU A 191 -2.83 0.51 10.53
C LEU A 191 -1.37 0.39 10.08
N GLU A 192 -0.60 1.47 10.17
CA GLU A 192 0.83 1.47 9.83
C GLU A 192 1.64 0.55 10.74
N ALA A 193 1.28 0.48 12.01
CA ALA A 193 1.87 -0.48 12.96
C ALA A 193 1.63 -1.95 12.52
N ILE A 194 0.47 -2.24 11.96
CA ILE A 194 0.15 -3.56 11.42
C ILE A 194 0.92 -3.82 10.10
N LEU A 195 1.00 -2.81 9.23
CA LEU A 195 1.65 -2.92 7.92
C LEU A 195 3.17 -3.07 8.03
N TYR A 196 3.80 -2.23 8.85
CA TYR A 196 5.25 -2.08 8.88
C TYR A 196 5.91 -2.65 10.13
N GLY A 197 5.12 -2.98 11.15
CA GLY A 197 5.64 -3.20 12.50
C GLY A 197 5.96 -1.89 13.20
N VAL A 198 6.31 -1.95 14.48
CA VAL A 198 6.69 -0.79 15.29
C VAL A 198 7.87 -1.10 16.19
N ASP A 199 8.72 -0.10 16.39
CA ASP A 199 9.72 -0.08 17.46
C ASP A 199 9.08 0.49 18.73
N ALA A 200 8.56 -0.38 19.59
CA ALA A 200 7.91 0.02 20.81
C ALA A 200 8.91 0.13 21.97
N VAL A 201 8.83 1.22 22.73
CA VAL A 201 9.62 1.43 23.97
C VAL A 201 8.80 1.04 25.19
N ALA A 202 9.45 0.74 26.32
CA ALA A 202 8.72 0.48 27.55
C ALA A 202 7.88 1.71 27.97
N PHE A 203 6.63 1.50 28.39
CA PHE A 203 5.78 2.57 28.87
C PHE A 203 6.41 3.24 30.11
N ASP A 204 6.34 4.57 30.16
CA ASP A 204 6.87 5.39 31.24
C ASP A 204 5.81 6.43 31.64
N SER A 205 5.25 6.29 32.83
CA SER A 205 4.20 7.17 33.36
C SER A 205 4.60 8.64 33.51
N SER A 206 5.89 8.95 33.47
CA SER A 206 6.40 10.33 33.55
C SER A 206 6.46 11.05 32.20
N LYS A 207 6.25 10.33 31.08
CA LYS A 207 6.33 10.87 29.73
C LYS A 207 4.96 11.22 29.15
N THR A 208 4.98 12.14 28.20
CA THR A 208 3.85 12.42 27.31
C THR A 208 4.04 11.64 26.00
N TYR A 209 2.96 11.23 25.39
CA TYR A 209 2.96 10.49 24.13
C TYR A 209 2.10 11.22 23.10
N LYS A 210 2.49 11.11 21.84
CA LYS A 210 1.71 11.62 20.71
C LYS A 210 0.85 10.51 20.13
N ALA A 211 -0.22 10.88 19.45
CA ALA A 211 -0.99 9.93 18.64
C ALA A 211 -0.04 9.18 17.68
N GLY A 212 -0.07 7.84 17.74
CA GLY A 212 0.82 6.99 16.96
C GLY A 212 2.10 6.52 17.68
N ASP A 213 2.47 7.09 18.80
CA ASP A 213 3.60 6.58 19.58
C ASP A 213 3.34 5.15 20.05
N ALA A 214 4.36 4.30 19.96
CA ALA A 214 4.26 2.90 20.33
C ALA A 214 4.99 2.58 21.65
N VAL A 215 4.32 1.83 22.51
CA VAL A 215 4.89 1.40 23.80
C VAL A 215 4.66 -0.09 24.07
N THR A 216 5.50 -0.67 24.89
CA THR A 216 5.28 -2.00 25.47
C THR A 216 4.81 -1.88 26.91
N GLN A 217 3.73 -2.58 27.25
CA GLN A 217 3.23 -2.70 28.62
C GLN A 217 2.77 -4.14 28.86
N THR A 218 3.25 -4.78 29.92
CA THR A 218 2.91 -6.15 30.30
C THR A 218 3.09 -7.15 29.14
N SER A 219 4.22 -7.05 28.41
CA SER A 219 4.58 -7.88 27.26
C SER A 219 3.65 -7.74 26.04
N LYS A 220 2.86 -6.69 25.96
CA LYS A 220 2.01 -6.34 24.83
C LYS A 220 2.47 -5.03 24.22
N THR A 221 2.24 -4.86 22.92
CA THR A 221 2.53 -3.62 22.19
C THR A 221 1.25 -2.82 22.01
N TYR A 222 1.37 -1.52 22.22
CA TYR A 222 0.27 -0.57 22.13
C TYR A 222 0.66 0.65 21.31
N VAL A 223 -0.30 1.22 20.58
CA VAL A 223 -0.16 2.48 19.83
C VAL A 223 -1.14 3.50 20.36
N ALA A 224 -0.68 4.70 20.66
CA ALA A 224 -1.48 5.77 21.23
C ALA A 224 -2.59 6.22 20.26
N LYS A 225 -3.84 6.28 20.74
CA LYS A 225 -5.02 6.74 19.98
C LYS A 225 -4.97 8.24 19.73
N THR A 226 -4.54 8.99 20.72
CA THR A 226 -4.47 10.45 20.72
C THR A 226 -3.23 10.89 21.49
N ASP A 227 -3.01 12.20 21.59
CA ASP A 227 -1.97 12.74 22.48
C ASP A 227 -2.31 12.41 23.93
N ILE A 228 -1.38 11.79 24.67
CA ILE A 228 -1.53 11.32 26.06
C ILE A 228 -0.59 12.13 26.96
N VAL A 229 -1.12 12.69 28.02
CA VAL A 229 -0.31 13.38 29.04
C VAL A 229 0.32 12.36 30.00
N ALA A 230 1.39 12.77 30.70
CA ALA A 230 2.03 11.93 31.71
C ALA A 230 1.01 11.45 32.77
N GLY A 231 1.05 10.16 33.11
CA GLY A 231 0.09 9.53 34.02
C GLY A 231 0.17 8.00 33.96
N GLU A 232 -0.70 7.35 34.70
CA GLU A 232 -0.80 5.89 34.75
C GLU A 232 -1.29 5.34 33.40
N PHE A 233 -0.90 4.10 33.08
CA PHE A 233 -1.35 3.42 31.85
C PHE A 233 -2.85 3.13 31.91
N SER A 234 -3.58 3.58 30.91
CA SER A 234 -5.00 3.25 30.70
C SER A 234 -5.15 2.59 29.33
N ALA A 235 -5.61 1.36 29.28
CA ALA A 235 -5.80 0.64 28.01
C ALA A 235 -6.81 1.34 27.07
N ASP A 236 -7.69 2.18 27.60
CA ASP A 236 -8.67 2.91 26.80
C ASP A 236 -8.03 3.97 25.89
N ASP A 237 -6.83 4.45 26.21
CA ASP A 237 -6.09 5.45 25.46
C ASP A 237 -5.22 4.85 24.33
N TRP A 238 -5.17 3.52 24.25
CA TRP A 238 -4.25 2.80 23.36
C TRP A 238 -4.98 1.79 22.49
N TYR A 239 -4.42 1.53 21.29
CA TYR A 239 -4.74 0.36 20.48
C TYR A 239 -3.75 -0.75 20.80
N GLU A 240 -4.23 -1.90 21.24
CA GLU A 240 -3.40 -3.09 21.38
C GLU A 240 -3.06 -3.64 19.98
N ILE A 241 -1.78 -3.90 19.74
CA ILE A 241 -1.28 -4.52 18.51
C ILE A 241 -0.95 -5.97 18.81
N ASN A 242 -1.83 -6.89 18.38
CA ASN A 242 -1.74 -8.32 18.65
C ASN A 242 -1.14 -9.10 17.47
N GLU A 243 -0.21 -8.49 16.71
CA GLU A 243 0.18 -9.00 15.42
C GLU A 243 1.50 -9.76 15.47
N GLU A 244 1.55 -10.87 14.74
CA GLU A 244 2.76 -11.65 14.52
C GLU A 244 3.54 -11.09 13.32
N GLY A 245 4.19 -9.93 13.49
CA GLY A 245 5.01 -9.29 12.45
C GLY A 245 4.22 -8.44 11.44
N PRO A 246 4.92 -7.78 10.50
CA PRO A 246 4.30 -6.96 9.48
C PRO A 246 3.39 -7.77 8.56
N ARG A 247 2.15 -7.31 8.38
CA ARG A 247 1.16 -7.91 7.48
C ARG A 247 0.29 -6.86 6.81
N MET A 248 -0.30 -7.18 5.67
CA MET A 248 -1.26 -6.31 5.00
C MET A 248 -2.68 -6.81 5.31
N PRO A 249 -3.50 -6.02 6.06
CA PRO A 249 -4.86 -6.42 6.42
C PRO A 249 -5.77 -6.42 5.19
N LEU A 250 -6.84 -7.22 5.24
CA LEU A 250 -7.87 -7.26 4.21
C LEU A 250 -8.79 -6.03 4.30
N PRO A 251 -9.49 -5.63 3.23
CA PRO A 251 -10.34 -4.43 3.23
C PRO A 251 -11.39 -4.40 4.34
N ASP A 252 -12.02 -5.52 4.68
CA ASP A 252 -13.03 -5.59 5.75
C ASP A 252 -12.41 -5.34 7.14
N GLU A 253 -11.17 -5.76 7.34
CA GLU A 253 -10.42 -5.47 8.55
C GLU A 253 -10.03 -3.98 8.62
N ILE A 254 -9.57 -3.41 7.50
CA ILE A 254 -9.29 -1.97 7.40
C ILE A 254 -10.56 -1.15 7.68
N ALA A 255 -11.71 -1.54 7.13
CA ALA A 255 -12.99 -0.91 7.45
C ALA A 255 -13.27 -0.94 8.96
N THR A 256 -12.95 -2.04 9.64
CA THR A 256 -13.11 -2.16 11.10
C THR A 256 -12.13 -1.26 11.87
N ILE A 257 -10.90 -1.08 11.38
CA ILE A 257 -9.92 -0.18 12.01
C ILE A 257 -10.41 1.27 11.96
N PHE A 258 -11.05 1.68 10.84
CA PHE A 258 -11.52 3.05 10.65
C PHE A 258 -12.99 3.29 11.08
N ALA A 259 -13.75 2.24 11.46
CA ALA A 259 -15.08 2.38 12.04
C ALA A 259 -15.03 2.95 13.49
#